data_d1ccfbad1a35367ca0919bf3b9c39d86
#
_entry.id   d1ccfbad1a35367ca0919bf3b9c39d86
#
_cell.length_a   1.000
_cell.length_b   1.000
_cell.length_c   1.000
_cell.angle_alpha   90.00
_cell.angle_beta   90.00
_cell.angle_gamma   90.00
#
_symmetry.space_group_name_H-M   'P 1'
#
loop_
_entity.id
_entity.type
_entity.pdbx_description
1 polymer ?
#
loop_
_entity_poly.entity_id
_entity_poly.type
_entity_poly.pdbx_seq_one_letter_code
_entity_poly.pdbx_strand_id
1 'polypeptide(L)'
;MTASDGEEPDVSPADERARESLLPWAGQPAVLLDRHLRVLAATRLARALSPGFRPGVNLVRFTFLDAAGRQDSPSWRAAADHIAALLRESLDRHEGDRGFPAVVGELSATSAAFARSWAGGAPSASSGSVDLPDTAVGRLSLGYRLTRLPDDDSTLVLFEPLDATAREALRRLAVRARRPPASDRPGRPGADPAGRDGAT
;
A
#
# COMPACT_ATOMS: atom_id res chain seq x y z
N MET A 1 -38.79 16.09 -9.67
CA MET A 1 -37.83 16.75 -8.76
C MET A 1 -37.50 15.72 -7.70
N THR A 2 -36.61 14.79 -8.00
CA THR A 2 -36.20 13.70 -7.13
C THR A 2 -34.74 13.94 -6.78
N ALA A 3 -34.51 14.21 -5.50
CA ALA A 3 -33.19 14.37 -4.92
C ALA A 3 -32.42 13.05 -5.09
N SER A 4 -31.25 13.15 -5.71
CA SER A 4 -30.27 12.07 -5.73
C SER A 4 -29.62 12.06 -4.35
N ASP A 5 -30.03 11.12 -3.51
CA ASP A 5 -29.33 10.80 -2.28
C ASP A 5 -27.91 10.36 -2.65
N GLY A 6 -26.92 11.12 -2.18
CA GLY A 6 -25.53 10.77 -2.24
C GLY A 6 -25.29 9.57 -1.34
N GLU A 7 -25.25 8.40 -1.94
CA GLU A 7 -24.88 7.15 -1.29
C GLU A 7 -23.41 7.29 -0.83
N GLU A 8 -23.23 7.61 0.45
CA GLU A 8 -21.92 7.43 1.11
C GLU A 8 -21.55 5.97 0.97
N PRO A 9 -20.30 5.64 0.57
CA PRO A 9 -19.89 4.26 0.45
C PRO A 9 -20.05 3.57 1.81
N ASP A 10 -20.95 2.59 1.85
CA ASP A 10 -21.19 1.74 3.02
C ASP A 10 -19.88 1.06 3.43
N VAL A 11 -19.25 1.60 4.48
CA VAL A 11 -17.99 1.06 5.00
C VAL A 11 -18.32 -0.19 5.79
N SER A 12 -17.84 -1.33 5.30
CA SER A 12 -18.06 -2.61 5.98
C SER A 12 -17.59 -2.53 7.45
N PRO A 13 -18.33 -3.14 8.40
CA PRO A 13 -17.90 -3.23 9.81
C PRO A 13 -16.50 -3.83 9.99
N ALA A 14 -16.06 -4.69 9.07
CA ALA A 14 -14.69 -5.24 9.06
C ALA A 14 -13.64 -4.16 8.68
N ASP A 15 -13.97 -3.29 7.72
CA ASP A 15 -13.10 -2.18 7.32
C ASP A 15 -12.98 -1.13 8.45
N GLU A 16 -14.04 -0.93 9.20
CA GLU A 16 -14.07 -0.01 10.33
C GLU A 16 -13.17 -0.52 11.48
N ARG A 17 -13.30 -1.78 11.88
CA ARG A 17 -12.40 -2.42 12.85
C ARG A 17 -10.95 -2.41 12.42
N ALA A 18 -10.68 -2.69 11.14
CA ALA A 18 -9.34 -2.63 10.59
C ALA A 18 -8.72 -1.22 10.68
N ARG A 19 -9.53 -0.17 10.49
CA ARG A 19 -9.10 1.23 10.68
C ARG A 19 -8.87 1.56 12.15
N GLU A 20 -9.77 1.13 13.04
CA GLU A 20 -9.65 1.33 14.48
C GLU A 20 -8.38 0.69 15.03
N SER A 21 -8.01 -0.51 14.58
CA SER A 21 -6.77 -1.19 14.94
C SER A 21 -5.51 -0.39 14.61
N LEU A 22 -5.59 0.57 13.67
CA LEU A 22 -4.47 1.44 13.30
C LEU A 22 -4.44 2.79 14.02
N LEU A 23 -5.46 3.13 14.82
CA LEU A 23 -5.50 4.42 15.53
C LEU A 23 -4.28 4.68 16.42
N PRO A 24 -3.75 3.70 17.19
CA PRO A 24 -2.54 3.90 17.97
C PRO A 24 -1.31 4.27 17.13
N TRP A 25 -1.33 3.93 15.85
CA TRP A 25 -0.22 4.09 14.90
C TRP A 25 -0.44 5.23 13.89
N ALA A 26 -1.43 6.12 14.12
CA ALA A 26 -1.80 7.17 13.16
C ALA A 26 -0.64 8.11 12.77
N GLY A 27 0.36 8.26 13.64
CA GLY A 27 1.58 9.07 13.41
C GLY A 27 2.72 8.35 12.69
N GLN A 28 2.58 7.04 12.44
CA GLN A 28 3.61 6.18 11.83
C GLN A 28 3.09 5.54 10.54
N PRO A 29 3.98 5.11 9.63
CA PRO A 29 3.54 4.25 8.53
C PRO A 29 3.20 2.86 9.07
N ALA A 30 1.92 2.50 8.97
CA ALA A 30 1.42 1.20 9.42
C ALA A 30 0.44 0.64 8.40
N VAL A 31 0.48 -0.68 8.21
CA VAL A 31 -0.38 -1.43 7.28
C VAL A 31 -0.92 -2.65 8.01
N LEU A 32 -2.21 -2.91 7.89
CA LEU A 32 -2.85 -4.12 8.36
C LEU A 32 -3.15 -5.03 7.17
N LEU A 33 -2.68 -6.26 7.24
CA LEU A 33 -2.82 -7.27 6.19
C LEU A 33 -3.69 -8.42 6.67
N ASP A 34 -4.52 -8.96 5.77
CA ASP A 34 -5.14 -10.26 6.00
C ASP A 34 -4.14 -11.41 5.80
N ARG A 35 -4.60 -12.65 6.03
CA ARG A 35 -3.79 -13.86 5.83
C ARG A 35 -3.33 -14.10 4.39
N HIS A 36 -4.02 -13.54 3.38
CA HIS A 36 -3.63 -13.60 1.97
C HIS A 36 -2.77 -12.42 1.53
N LEU A 37 -2.28 -11.61 2.48
CA LEU A 37 -1.50 -10.38 2.28
C LEU A 37 -2.25 -9.29 1.49
N ARG A 38 -3.58 -9.24 1.62
CA ARG A 38 -4.39 -8.12 1.15
C ARG A 38 -4.39 -7.02 2.21
N VAL A 39 -4.22 -5.79 1.80
CA VAL A 39 -4.28 -4.63 2.69
C VAL A 39 -5.72 -4.41 3.16
N LEU A 40 -5.98 -4.62 4.45
CA LEU A 40 -7.25 -4.32 5.10
C LEU A 40 -7.35 -2.82 5.41
N ALA A 41 -6.31 -2.28 6.02
CA ALA A 41 -6.21 -0.86 6.34
C ALA A 41 -4.76 -0.38 6.27
N ALA A 42 -4.56 0.93 6.09
CA ALA A 42 -3.26 1.55 6.15
C ALA A 42 -3.35 2.98 6.64
N THR A 43 -2.39 3.42 7.43
CA THR A 43 -2.28 4.82 7.83
C THR A 43 -2.06 5.72 6.62
N ARG A 44 -2.42 6.99 6.74
CA ARG A 44 -2.20 7.97 5.67
C ARG A 44 -0.74 8.01 5.23
N LEU A 45 0.18 7.90 6.19
CA LEU A 45 1.61 7.95 5.91
C LEU A 45 2.08 6.70 5.17
N ALA A 46 1.57 5.51 5.51
CA ALA A 46 1.88 4.28 4.76
C ALA A 46 1.39 4.37 3.30
N ARG A 47 0.16 4.84 3.08
CA ARG A 47 -0.38 5.04 1.72
C ARG A 47 0.42 6.03 0.87
N ALA A 48 1.08 7.00 1.52
CA ALA A 48 1.97 7.94 0.84
C ALA A 48 3.34 7.34 0.49
N LEU A 49 3.75 6.25 1.14
CA LEU A 49 4.99 5.53 0.83
C LEU A 49 4.89 4.71 -0.45
N SER A 50 3.76 4.03 -0.66
CA SER A 50 3.59 3.14 -1.81
C SER A 50 2.11 3.00 -2.19
N PRO A 51 1.78 2.96 -3.49
CA PRO A 51 0.44 2.59 -3.95
C PRO A 51 0.04 1.16 -3.55
N GLY A 52 1.02 0.27 -3.32
CA GLY A 52 0.78 -1.09 -2.82
C GLY A 52 0.18 -1.14 -1.40
N PHE A 53 0.25 -0.05 -0.64
CA PHE A 53 -0.32 0.03 0.72
C PHE A 53 -1.73 0.65 0.75
N ARG A 54 -2.42 0.69 -0.38
CA ARG A 54 -3.83 1.10 -0.41
C ARG A 54 -4.74 -0.04 0.04
N PRO A 55 -5.77 0.22 0.86
CA PRO A 55 -6.77 -0.79 1.20
C PRO A 55 -7.33 -1.48 -0.04
N GLY A 56 -7.51 -2.80 0.04
CA GLY A 56 -7.96 -3.64 -1.05
C GLY A 56 -6.85 -4.19 -1.96
N VAL A 57 -5.66 -3.61 -1.96
CA VAL A 57 -4.51 -4.12 -2.75
C VAL A 57 -3.97 -5.40 -2.12
N ASN A 58 -3.72 -6.43 -2.93
CA ASN A 58 -2.98 -7.61 -2.51
C ASN A 58 -1.49 -7.39 -2.77
N LEU A 59 -0.68 -7.42 -1.71
CA LEU A 59 0.76 -7.11 -1.79
C LEU A 59 1.53 -8.09 -2.67
N VAL A 60 1.10 -9.36 -2.71
CA VAL A 60 1.78 -10.35 -3.54
C VAL A 60 1.59 -10.02 -5.02
N ARG A 61 0.34 -9.77 -5.44
CA ARG A 61 0.03 -9.36 -6.81
C ARG A 61 0.70 -8.04 -7.17
N PHE A 62 0.63 -7.05 -6.31
CA PHE A 62 1.30 -5.77 -6.50
C PHE A 62 2.81 -5.94 -6.73
N THR A 63 3.46 -6.77 -5.91
CA THR A 63 4.91 -7.00 -6.01
C THR A 63 5.29 -7.70 -7.31
N PHE A 64 4.56 -8.72 -7.73
CA PHE A 64 4.98 -9.61 -8.82
C PHE A 64 4.33 -9.30 -10.17
N LEU A 65 3.22 -8.56 -10.20
CA LEU A 65 2.52 -8.20 -11.44
C LEU A 65 2.60 -6.69 -11.72
N ASP A 66 2.21 -5.85 -10.77
CA ASP A 66 2.08 -4.41 -11.00
C ASP A 66 3.45 -3.69 -10.94
N ALA A 67 4.36 -4.17 -10.10
CA ALA A 67 5.72 -3.64 -9.97
C ALA A 67 6.74 -4.32 -10.88
N ALA A 68 6.29 -5.05 -11.90
CA ALA A 68 7.15 -5.86 -12.77
C ALA A 68 8.32 -5.09 -13.44
N GLY A 69 8.14 -3.81 -13.75
CA GLY A 69 9.21 -2.98 -14.32
C GLY A 69 10.41 -2.70 -13.38
N ARG A 70 10.37 -3.17 -12.12
CA ARG A 70 11.44 -2.99 -11.11
C ARG A 70 12.16 -4.28 -10.74
N GLN A 71 11.83 -5.38 -11.39
CA GLN A 71 12.31 -6.75 -11.03
C GLN A 71 13.82 -6.92 -11.09
N ASP A 72 14.55 -6.03 -11.76
CA ASP A 72 16.00 -6.10 -11.89
C ASP A 72 16.77 -5.48 -10.72
N SER A 73 16.11 -4.75 -9.82
CA SER A 73 16.79 -4.13 -8.69
C SER A 73 17.00 -5.13 -7.54
N PRO A 74 18.18 -5.11 -6.88
CA PRO A 74 18.42 -5.97 -5.71
C PRO A 74 17.45 -5.73 -4.57
N SER A 75 17.04 -4.50 -4.33
CA SER A 75 16.08 -4.13 -3.29
C SER A 75 14.68 -4.70 -3.58
N TRP A 76 14.28 -4.72 -4.86
CA TRP A 76 13.02 -5.37 -5.25
C TRP A 76 13.07 -6.88 -5.00
N ARG A 77 14.18 -7.55 -5.36
CA ARG A 77 14.31 -9.00 -5.13
C ARG A 77 14.21 -9.36 -3.66
N ALA A 78 14.90 -8.64 -2.79
CA ALA A 78 14.82 -8.87 -1.35
C ALA A 78 13.39 -8.71 -0.81
N ALA A 79 12.67 -7.67 -1.25
CA ALA A 79 11.27 -7.48 -0.90
C ALA A 79 10.36 -8.58 -1.46
N ALA A 80 10.58 -9.00 -2.71
CA ALA A 80 9.83 -10.06 -3.37
C ALA A 80 10.01 -11.42 -2.66
N ASP A 81 11.24 -11.78 -2.33
CA ASP A 81 11.54 -13.03 -1.58
C ASP A 81 10.87 -12.99 -0.20
N HIS A 82 10.90 -11.86 0.47
CA HIS A 82 10.25 -11.71 1.78
C HIS A 82 8.72 -11.81 1.68
N ILE A 83 8.08 -11.16 0.70
CA ILE A 83 6.64 -11.25 0.47
C ILE A 83 6.21 -12.68 0.12
N ALA A 84 6.98 -13.40 -0.70
CA ALA A 84 6.73 -14.81 -1.00
C ALA A 84 6.86 -15.69 0.26
N ALA A 85 7.87 -15.44 1.10
CA ALA A 85 8.07 -16.14 2.37
C ALA A 85 6.91 -15.90 3.36
N LEU A 86 6.42 -14.66 3.48
CA LEU A 86 5.26 -14.32 4.30
C LEU A 86 4.00 -15.06 3.83
N LEU A 87 3.76 -15.10 2.52
CA LEU A 87 2.61 -15.82 1.97
C LEU A 87 2.70 -17.32 2.27
N ARG A 88 3.88 -17.93 2.13
CA ARG A 88 4.12 -19.35 2.42
C ARG A 88 3.87 -19.65 3.89
N GLU A 89 4.44 -18.85 4.79
CA GLU A 89 4.23 -19.02 6.23
C GLU A 89 2.74 -18.85 6.59
N SER A 90 2.03 -17.95 5.93
CA SER A 90 0.60 -17.79 6.14
C SER A 90 -0.19 -19.01 5.63
N LEU A 91 0.15 -19.55 4.47
CA LEU A 91 -0.43 -20.78 3.93
C LEU A 91 -0.22 -21.98 4.88
N ASP A 92 0.99 -22.15 5.39
CA ASP A 92 1.33 -23.26 6.31
C ASP A 92 0.51 -23.22 7.61
N ARG A 93 0.13 -22.02 8.04
CA ARG A 93 -0.72 -21.82 9.23
C ARG A 93 -2.21 -22.01 8.97
N HIS A 94 -2.66 -21.89 7.74
CA HIS A 94 -4.07 -21.92 7.35
C HIS A 94 -4.35 -23.08 6.40
N GLU A 95 -3.92 -24.28 6.81
CA GLU A 95 -4.19 -25.49 6.04
C GLU A 95 -5.69 -25.63 5.71
N GLY A 96 -6.00 -25.88 4.44
CA GLY A 96 -7.37 -26.03 3.96
C GLY A 96 -8.05 -24.75 3.48
N ASP A 97 -7.45 -23.58 3.63
CA ASP A 97 -7.98 -22.34 3.02
C ASP A 97 -7.77 -22.35 1.50
N ARG A 98 -8.89 -22.42 0.78
CA ARG A 98 -8.90 -22.50 -0.71
C ARG A 98 -8.45 -21.22 -1.40
N GLY A 99 -8.31 -20.11 -0.69
CA GLY A 99 -7.82 -18.84 -1.24
C GLY A 99 -6.35 -18.88 -1.63
N PHE A 100 -5.52 -19.61 -0.87
CA PHE A 100 -4.10 -19.71 -1.15
C PHE A 100 -3.77 -20.42 -2.46
N PRO A 101 -4.33 -21.62 -2.78
CA PRO A 101 -4.07 -22.28 -4.06
C PRO A 101 -4.41 -21.41 -5.26
N ALA A 102 -5.46 -20.59 -5.17
CA ALA A 102 -5.84 -19.68 -6.25
C ALA A 102 -4.78 -18.60 -6.50
N VAL A 103 -4.30 -17.95 -5.43
CA VAL A 103 -3.27 -16.90 -5.51
C VAL A 103 -1.92 -17.49 -5.95
N VAL A 104 -1.50 -18.59 -5.35
CA VAL A 104 -0.22 -19.25 -5.67
C VAL A 104 -0.23 -19.79 -7.09
N GLY A 105 -1.32 -20.46 -7.51
CA GLY A 105 -1.46 -20.99 -8.86
C GLY A 105 -1.45 -19.91 -9.94
N GLU A 106 -2.21 -18.84 -9.77
CA GLU A 106 -2.22 -17.69 -10.66
C GLU A 106 -0.83 -17.09 -10.83
N LEU A 107 -0.17 -16.77 -9.71
CA LEU A 107 1.13 -16.11 -9.72
C LEU A 107 2.24 -17.02 -10.24
N SER A 108 2.20 -18.33 -9.95
CA SER A 108 3.17 -19.28 -10.49
C SER A 108 3.06 -19.42 -12.01
N ALA A 109 1.85 -19.30 -12.54
CA ALA A 109 1.61 -19.36 -13.98
C ALA A 109 1.95 -18.06 -14.73
N THR A 110 1.82 -16.91 -14.06
CA THR A 110 1.91 -15.59 -14.71
C THR A 110 3.20 -14.83 -14.41
N SER A 111 3.94 -15.19 -13.34
CA SER A 111 5.16 -14.51 -12.91
C SER A 111 6.32 -15.47 -12.67
N ALA A 112 7.27 -15.51 -13.59
CA ALA A 112 8.51 -16.27 -13.41
C ALA A 112 9.32 -15.81 -12.17
N ALA A 113 9.21 -14.53 -11.82
CA ALA A 113 9.83 -13.98 -10.61
C ALA A 113 9.19 -14.56 -9.35
N PHE A 114 7.85 -14.63 -9.30
CA PHE A 114 7.15 -15.28 -8.19
C PHE A 114 7.53 -16.76 -8.08
N ALA A 115 7.51 -17.50 -9.18
CA ALA A 115 7.87 -18.91 -9.18
C ALA A 115 9.27 -19.15 -8.60
N ARG A 116 10.25 -18.30 -8.93
CA ARG A 116 11.61 -18.38 -8.36
C ARG A 116 11.65 -18.08 -6.87
N SER A 117 11.06 -16.97 -6.42
CA SER A 117 11.01 -16.59 -5.00
C SER A 117 10.25 -17.62 -4.16
N TRP A 118 9.18 -18.18 -4.73
CA TRP A 118 8.39 -19.24 -4.10
C TRP A 118 9.20 -20.53 -3.92
N ALA A 119 9.91 -20.97 -4.97
CA ALA A 119 10.76 -22.18 -4.93
C ALA A 119 12.02 -22.00 -4.06
N GLY A 120 12.50 -20.78 -3.90
CA GLY A 120 13.72 -20.48 -3.14
C GLY A 120 13.62 -20.78 -1.64
N GLY A 121 12.42 -20.93 -1.10
CA GLY A 121 12.21 -21.43 0.26
C GLY A 121 12.77 -20.55 1.38
N ALA A 122 13.06 -19.26 1.12
CA ALA A 122 13.57 -18.35 2.13
C ALA A 122 12.60 -18.27 3.33
N PRO A 123 13.09 -18.29 4.59
CA PRO A 123 12.24 -18.10 5.76
C PRO A 123 11.69 -16.66 5.79
N SER A 124 10.50 -16.49 6.36
CA SER A 124 9.99 -15.16 6.65
C SER A 124 10.73 -14.58 7.86
N ALA A 125 10.88 -13.26 7.89
CA ALA A 125 11.44 -12.54 9.01
C ALA A 125 10.40 -11.60 9.61
N SER A 126 10.29 -11.61 10.95
CA SER A 126 9.38 -10.69 11.67
C SER A 126 9.85 -9.24 11.68
N SER A 127 11.08 -8.98 11.24
CA SER A 127 11.65 -7.64 11.11
C SER A 127 12.76 -7.62 10.06
N GLY A 128 13.04 -6.46 9.50
CA GLY A 128 14.08 -6.27 8.51
C GLY A 128 14.10 -4.84 7.98
N SER A 129 14.61 -4.67 6.77
CA SER A 129 14.62 -3.37 6.08
C SER A 129 14.02 -3.48 4.68
N VAL A 130 13.48 -2.39 4.20
CA VAL A 130 12.94 -2.25 2.84
C VAL A 130 13.37 -0.92 2.23
N ASP A 131 13.78 -0.98 0.97
CA ASP A 131 14.06 0.19 0.16
C ASP A 131 12.87 0.53 -0.73
N LEU A 132 12.38 1.74 -0.58
CA LEU A 132 11.31 2.32 -1.39
C LEU A 132 11.92 3.35 -2.33
N PRO A 133 12.20 3.01 -3.60
CA PRO A 133 12.95 3.87 -4.50
C PRO A 133 12.19 5.11 -4.96
N ASP A 134 10.84 5.01 -5.05
CA ASP A 134 9.99 5.99 -5.73
C ASP A 134 8.93 6.57 -4.81
N THR A 135 9.34 7.09 -3.65
CA THR A 135 8.42 7.85 -2.82
C THR A 135 8.31 9.31 -3.28
N ALA A 136 7.26 10.02 -2.85
CA ALA A 136 7.11 11.45 -3.15
C ALA A 136 8.23 12.33 -2.58
N VAL A 137 9.14 11.77 -1.77
CA VAL A 137 10.31 12.46 -1.20
C VAL A 137 11.65 11.86 -1.65
N GLY A 138 11.62 11.02 -2.68
CA GLY A 138 12.76 10.29 -3.22
C GLY A 138 12.92 8.90 -2.61
N ARG A 139 14.11 8.30 -2.78
CA ARG A 139 14.43 6.98 -2.21
C ARG A 139 14.38 7.05 -0.68
N LEU A 140 13.80 6.02 -0.07
CA LEU A 140 13.63 5.93 1.36
C LEU A 140 13.88 4.49 1.84
N SER A 141 14.83 4.30 2.77
CA SER A 141 15.10 3.02 3.41
C SER A 141 14.48 3.03 4.80
N LEU A 142 13.63 2.04 5.06
CA LEU A 142 12.91 1.90 6.33
C LEU A 142 13.15 0.53 6.94
N GLY A 143 13.21 0.47 8.26
CA GLY A 143 13.01 -0.76 8.99
C GLY A 143 11.53 -1.13 8.98
N TYR A 144 11.23 -2.43 9.04
CA TYR A 144 9.86 -2.91 9.27
C TYR A 144 9.83 -3.92 10.42
N ARG A 145 8.67 -3.99 11.06
CA ARG A 145 8.34 -5.01 12.07
C ARG A 145 6.95 -5.55 11.79
N LEU A 146 6.83 -6.87 11.87
CA LEU A 146 5.58 -7.61 11.72
C LEU A 146 5.09 -8.08 13.08
N THR A 147 3.82 -7.86 13.37
CA THR A 147 3.15 -8.35 14.57
C THR A 147 1.83 -8.98 14.15
N ARG A 148 1.62 -10.25 14.50
CA ARG A 148 0.34 -10.92 14.29
C ARG A 148 -0.66 -10.48 15.33
N LEU A 149 -1.88 -10.22 14.89
CA LEU A 149 -3.01 -9.90 15.76
C LEU A 149 -3.89 -11.16 15.85
N PRO A 150 -3.96 -11.80 17.03
CA PRO A 150 -4.61 -13.10 17.15
C PRO A 150 -6.11 -13.07 16.92
N ASP A 151 -6.77 -11.95 17.23
CA ASP A 151 -8.22 -11.85 17.20
C ASP A 151 -8.80 -11.84 15.77
N ASP A 152 -8.02 -11.32 14.78
CA ASP A 152 -8.48 -11.14 13.40
C ASP A 152 -7.65 -11.93 12.38
N ASP A 153 -6.70 -12.75 12.85
CA ASP A 153 -5.75 -13.48 11.98
C ASP A 153 -5.05 -12.58 10.97
N SER A 154 -4.85 -11.32 11.38
CA SER A 154 -4.23 -10.27 10.59
C SER A 154 -2.79 -10.02 11.02
N THR A 155 -2.01 -9.38 10.14
CA THR A 155 -0.63 -9.00 10.41
C THR A 155 -0.49 -7.49 10.33
N LEU A 156 -0.07 -6.88 11.43
CA LEU A 156 0.31 -5.47 11.48
C LEU A 156 1.77 -5.32 11.03
N VAL A 157 2.00 -4.48 10.04
CA VAL A 157 3.32 -4.06 9.57
C VAL A 157 3.57 -2.63 10.00
N LEU A 158 4.60 -2.41 10.80
CA LEU A 158 5.04 -1.08 11.22
C LEU A 158 6.34 -0.75 10.51
N PHE A 159 6.47 0.48 10.00
CA PHE A 159 7.70 0.96 9.39
C PHE A 159 8.34 2.04 10.27
N GLU A 160 9.67 1.95 10.41
CA GLU A 160 10.48 2.84 11.23
C GLU A 160 11.64 3.41 10.40
N PRO A 161 12.04 4.68 10.62
CA PRO A 161 13.21 5.23 9.94
C PRO A 161 14.50 4.59 10.49
N LEU A 162 15.37 4.12 9.61
CA LEU A 162 16.64 3.50 9.98
C LEU A 162 17.67 4.52 10.46
N ASP A 163 17.58 5.77 9.98
CA ASP A 163 18.53 6.83 10.29
C ASP A 163 17.87 8.21 10.35
N ALA A 164 18.68 9.24 10.61
CA ALA A 164 18.20 10.62 10.70
C ALA A 164 17.67 11.14 9.34
N THR A 165 18.26 10.72 8.24
CA THR A 165 17.86 11.10 6.87
C THR A 165 16.49 10.53 6.54
N ALA A 166 16.28 9.25 6.82
CA ALA A 166 14.98 8.58 6.65
C ALA A 166 13.90 9.22 7.55
N ARG A 167 14.26 9.59 8.78
CA ARG A 167 13.35 10.27 9.71
C ARG A 167 12.89 11.62 9.17
N GLU A 168 13.81 12.41 8.63
CA GLU A 168 13.49 13.72 8.04
C GLU A 168 12.67 13.57 6.75
N ALA A 169 12.97 12.57 5.93
CA ALA A 169 12.20 12.27 4.73
C ALA A 169 10.76 11.86 5.09
N LEU A 170 10.55 11.03 6.14
CA LEU A 170 9.21 10.68 6.63
C LEU A 170 8.46 11.90 7.15
N ARG A 171 9.11 12.85 7.84
CA ARG A 171 8.47 14.09 8.28
C ARG A 171 7.98 14.92 7.07
N ARG A 172 8.81 15.07 6.03
CA ARG A 172 8.43 15.76 4.80
C ARG A 172 7.27 15.06 4.10
N LEU A 173 7.28 13.73 4.07
CA LEU A 173 6.20 12.94 3.50
C LEU A 173 4.89 13.12 4.29
N ALA A 174 4.97 13.14 5.63
CA ALA A 174 3.81 13.36 6.49
C ALA A 174 3.16 14.74 6.25
N VAL A 175 3.97 15.79 6.06
CA VAL A 175 3.46 17.13 5.71
C VAL A 175 2.74 17.12 4.37
N ARG A 176 3.33 16.48 3.35
CA ARG A 176 2.72 16.34 2.02
C ARG A 176 1.41 15.53 2.07
N ALA A 177 1.40 14.44 2.82
CA ALA A 177 0.25 13.56 2.95
C ALA A 177 -0.95 14.25 3.65
N ARG A 178 -0.70 15.27 4.48
CA ARG A 178 -1.77 16.06 5.14
C ARG A 178 -2.46 17.05 4.20
N ARG A 179 -1.80 17.43 3.11
CA ARG A 179 -2.36 18.39 2.15
C ARG A 179 -3.46 17.68 1.35
N PRO A 180 -4.70 18.21 1.33
CA PRO A 180 -5.74 17.65 0.47
C PRO A 180 -5.27 17.69 -0.98
N PRO A 181 -5.69 16.74 -1.84
CA PRO A 181 -5.42 16.83 -3.27
C PRO A 181 -5.91 18.19 -3.74
N ALA A 182 -5.09 18.89 -4.55
CA ALA A 182 -5.49 20.14 -5.15
C ALA A 182 -6.78 19.87 -5.95
N SER A 183 -7.91 20.37 -5.44
CA SER A 183 -9.17 20.34 -6.17
C SER A 183 -8.89 21.01 -7.49
N ASP A 184 -9.19 20.32 -8.58
CA ASP A 184 -9.27 20.90 -9.91
C ASP A 184 -10.19 22.14 -9.78
N ARG A 185 -9.60 23.33 -9.77
CA ARG A 185 -10.40 24.56 -9.78
C ARG A 185 -11.12 24.54 -11.11
N PRO A 186 -12.47 24.54 -11.12
CA PRO A 186 -13.19 24.70 -12.36
C PRO A 186 -12.70 26.00 -13.00
N GLY A 187 -12.29 25.89 -14.27
CA GLY A 187 -11.75 27.00 -15.05
C GLY A 187 -12.64 28.24 -14.91
N ARG A 188 -12.02 29.33 -14.51
CA ARG A 188 -12.65 30.64 -14.49
C ARG A 188 -13.19 30.89 -15.89
N PRO A 189 -14.49 31.11 -16.10
CA PRO A 189 -15.03 31.46 -17.42
C PRO A 189 -14.35 32.74 -17.88
N GLY A 190 -13.80 32.68 -19.10
CA GLY A 190 -13.10 33.77 -19.76
C GLY A 190 -13.97 35.03 -19.74
N ALA A 191 -13.41 36.14 -19.27
CA ALA A 191 -13.99 37.44 -19.45
C ALA A 191 -13.95 37.73 -20.95
N ASP A 192 -15.12 37.79 -21.53
CA ASP A 192 -15.42 38.32 -22.86
C ASP A 192 -14.99 39.80 -22.91
N PRO A 193 -14.07 40.21 -23.77
CA PRO A 193 -13.85 41.65 -23.99
C PRO A 193 -14.95 42.15 -24.91
N ALA A 194 -15.96 42.71 -24.26
CA ALA A 194 -17.05 43.43 -24.92
C ALA A 194 -16.57 44.44 -25.94
N GLY A 195 -17.28 44.44 -27.03
CA GLY A 195 -17.17 45.26 -28.19
C GLY A 195 -16.92 46.75 -27.96
N ARG A 196 -16.19 47.30 -28.92
CA ARG A 196 -16.25 48.72 -29.25
C ARG A 196 -16.80 48.84 -30.65
N ASP A 197 -18.10 49.06 -30.72
CA ASP A 197 -18.72 49.80 -31.79
C ASP A 197 -18.20 51.24 -31.79
N GLY A 198 -17.71 51.69 -32.89
CA GLY A 198 -17.39 53.06 -33.20
C GLY A 198 -18.06 53.42 -34.50
N ALA A 199 -19.18 54.09 -34.37
CA ALA A 199 -19.86 54.75 -35.47
C ALA A 199 -19.03 55.90 -36.04
N THR A 200 -18.94 56.01 -37.33
CA THR A 200 -19.33 57.16 -38.20
C THR A 200 -18.93 56.87 -39.62
#